data_816d718adca6c3953045afbdbbdf1a0d
#
_entry.id   816d718adca6c3953045afbdbbdf1a0d
#
_cell.length_a   1.000
_cell.length_b   1.000
_cell.length_c   1.000
_cell.angle_alpha   90.00
_cell.angle_beta   90.00
_cell.angle_gamma   90.00
#
_symmetry.space_group_name_H-M   'P 1'
#
loop_
_entity.id
_entity.type
_entity.pdbx_description
1 polymer ?
#
loop_
_entity_poly.entity_id
_entity_poly.type
_entity_poly.pdbx_seq_one_letter_code
_entity_poly.pdbx_strand_id
1 'polypeptide(L)'
;MELRAIGRIGLAFLISCCSFLTSLAQVGEHREDFAVGFNGGYIMSSLEFVPEVPQKLHTGLTGGLTFRFTSEKYFKSVCAIVGEINYAKIGWKEDIQTPDDKPVINAVTGLPEEYERDLTYIQIPVFARMGWGRERKGVQVFVQAGPQMGILLSESTKMNFPWDQRTMSYTDGSGRTSGVMAQDTMAVEHKFDYGIAAGLGIEFSFPKVGHFMLEGRYYYGLGNIYGNSKRDFFARSNFTNIAVKLTYLFDIKRTRNPKIK
;
A
#
# COMPACT_ATOMS: atom_id res chain seq x y z
N MET A 1 10.40 -28.71 25.63
CA MET A 1 10.67 -27.66 26.63
C MET A 1 10.69 -26.26 26.03
N GLU A 2 10.94 -26.10 24.74
CA GLU A 2 11.04 -24.81 24.04
C GLU A 2 9.72 -24.06 23.77
N LEU A 3 8.63 -24.76 23.47
CA LEU A 3 7.34 -24.08 23.19
C LEU A 3 6.76 -23.29 24.38
N ARG A 4 7.07 -23.72 25.61
CA ARG A 4 6.63 -22.99 26.81
C ARG A 4 7.47 -21.74 27.10
N ALA A 5 8.70 -21.67 26.60
CA ALA A 5 9.55 -20.49 26.69
C ALA A 5 9.11 -19.40 25.72
N ILE A 6 8.76 -19.76 24.47
CA ILE A 6 8.28 -18.82 23.43
C ILE A 6 6.93 -18.17 23.87
N GLY A 7 6.02 -18.97 24.44
CA GLY A 7 4.75 -18.44 24.97
C GLY A 7 4.93 -17.45 26.13
N ARG A 8 5.95 -17.67 26.99
CA ARG A 8 6.25 -16.74 28.10
C ARG A 8 6.90 -15.44 27.64
N ILE A 9 7.74 -15.50 26.62
CA ILE A 9 8.35 -14.31 25.99
C ILE A 9 7.29 -13.48 25.27
N GLY A 10 6.40 -14.12 24.51
CA GLY A 10 5.28 -13.43 23.85
C GLY A 10 4.31 -12.76 24.84
N LEU A 11 3.99 -13.45 25.93
CA LEU A 11 3.14 -12.89 27.00
C LEU A 11 3.82 -11.73 27.74
N ALA A 12 5.12 -11.82 28.01
CA ALA A 12 5.90 -10.76 28.64
C ALA A 12 6.01 -9.53 27.73
N PHE A 13 6.14 -9.72 26.41
CA PHE A 13 6.15 -8.64 25.43
C PHE A 13 4.79 -7.95 25.33
N LEU A 14 3.69 -8.71 25.35
CA LEU A 14 2.32 -8.18 25.38
C LEU A 14 2.04 -7.39 26.68
N ILE A 15 2.46 -7.88 27.83
CA ILE A 15 2.33 -7.19 29.12
C ILE A 15 3.21 -5.94 29.15
N SER A 16 4.41 -5.97 28.58
CA SER A 16 5.30 -4.80 28.45
C SER A 16 4.69 -3.73 27.55
N CYS A 17 4.08 -4.08 26.43
CA CYS A 17 3.36 -3.14 25.58
C CYS A 17 2.14 -2.52 26.29
N CYS A 18 1.42 -3.27 27.12
CA CYS A 18 0.30 -2.73 27.90
C CYS A 18 0.74 -1.77 29.02
N SER A 19 1.93 -1.96 29.60
CA SER A 19 2.45 -1.07 30.66
C SER A 19 2.90 0.30 30.14
N PHE A 20 3.18 0.45 28.84
CA PHE A 20 3.43 1.77 28.25
C PHE A 20 2.17 2.65 28.12
N LEU A 21 0.98 2.09 28.28
CA LEU A 21 -0.28 2.84 28.20
C LEU A 21 -0.63 3.61 29.48
N THR A 22 0.12 3.44 30.57
CA THR A 22 -0.15 4.10 31.86
C THR A 22 0.81 5.22 32.20
N SER A 23 1.63 5.70 31.26
CA SER A 23 2.47 6.89 31.47
C SER A 23 1.61 8.16 31.43
N LEU A 24 0.85 8.42 32.49
CA LEU A 24 0.02 9.63 32.69
C LEU A 24 0.81 10.90 32.98
N ALA A 25 2.10 10.94 32.66
CA ALA A 25 2.98 12.06 32.97
C ALA A 25 3.04 13.15 31.89
N GLN A 26 2.24 13.07 30.83
CA GLN A 26 2.27 14.07 29.77
C GLN A 26 0.93 14.78 29.66
N VAL A 27 0.96 16.11 29.83
CA VAL A 27 -0.20 17.00 29.77
C VAL A 27 -0.64 17.16 28.31
N GLY A 28 -1.22 16.13 27.72
CA GLY A 28 -1.92 16.21 26.45
C GLY A 28 -3.37 16.64 26.65
N GLU A 29 -3.93 17.39 25.72
CA GLU A 29 -5.36 17.68 25.72
C GLU A 29 -6.11 16.48 25.17
N HIS A 30 -6.79 15.75 26.03
CA HIS A 30 -7.56 14.56 25.64
C HIS A 30 -8.68 14.91 24.66
N ARG A 31 -8.80 14.12 23.60
CA ARG A 31 -9.80 14.25 22.56
C ARG A 31 -10.47 12.91 22.32
N GLU A 32 -11.75 12.95 22.02
CA GLU A 32 -12.52 11.77 21.63
C GLU A 32 -13.27 12.06 20.33
N ASP A 33 -12.57 12.59 19.35
CA ASP A 33 -13.20 12.89 18.06
C ASP A 33 -13.15 11.65 17.18
N PHE A 34 -14.32 11.23 16.67
CA PHE A 34 -14.46 10.12 15.78
C PHE A 34 -15.08 10.58 14.46
N ALA A 35 -14.40 10.31 13.36
CA ALA A 35 -14.84 10.64 12.02
C ALA A 35 -14.81 9.42 11.11
N VAL A 36 -15.74 9.35 10.19
CA VAL A 36 -15.87 8.30 9.19
C VAL A 36 -16.01 8.94 7.82
N GLY A 37 -15.57 8.26 6.79
CA GLY A 37 -15.74 8.77 5.43
C GLY A 37 -15.30 7.82 4.35
N PHE A 38 -15.20 8.37 3.16
CA PHE A 38 -14.86 7.65 1.94
C PHE A 38 -13.54 8.15 1.40
N ASN A 39 -12.78 7.26 0.83
CA ASN A 39 -11.55 7.60 0.13
C ASN A 39 -11.55 7.03 -1.28
N GLY A 40 -10.81 7.67 -2.16
CA GLY A 40 -10.57 7.19 -3.51
C GLY A 40 -9.26 7.78 -4.04
N GLY A 41 -8.62 7.08 -4.96
CA GLY A 41 -7.35 7.54 -5.47
C GLY A 41 -6.80 6.71 -6.60
N TYR A 42 -5.65 7.16 -7.04
CA TYR A 42 -4.85 6.54 -8.08
C TYR A 42 -3.64 5.86 -7.45
N ILE A 43 -3.38 4.64 -7.83
CA ILE A 43 -2.28 3.85 -7.32
C ILE A 43 -1.37 3.40 -8.46
N MET A 44 -0.08 3.60 -8.27
CA MET A 44 0.97 3.12 -9.16
C MET A 44 1.72 2.03 -8.42
N SER A 45 1.88 0.87 -9.03
CA SER A 45 2.48 -0.30 -8.40
C SER A 45 3.52 -0.96 -9.29
N SER A 46 4.46 -1.62 -8.64
CA SER A 46 5.47 -2.51 -9.22
C SER A 46 5.80 -3.62 -8.24
N LEU A 47 6.48 -4.66 -8.71
CA LEU A 47 7.04 -5.71 -7.88
C LEU A 47 8.56 -5.68 -7.91
N GLU A 48 9.19 -5.85 -6.77
CA GLU A 48 10.63 -6.12 -6.72
C GLU A 48 10.86 -7.62 -6.92
N PHE A 49 11.29 -8.00 -8.12
CA PHE A 49 11.71 -9.36 -8.41
C PHE A 49 13.21 -9.56 -8.24
N VAL A 50 13.59 -10.72 -7.69
CA VAL A 50 14.97 -11.20 -7.67
C VAL A 50 14.96 -12.66 -8.14
N PRO A 51 15.47 -12.99 -9.36
CA PRO A 51 16.13 -12.13 -10.36
C PRO A 51 15.25 -11.00 -10.90
N GLU A 52 15.89 -9.90 -11.31
CA GLU A 52 15.20 -8.70 -11.77
C GLU A 52 14.45 -8.94 -13.08
N VAL A 53 13.23 -8.42 -13.13
CA VAL A 53 12.36 -8.38 -14.31
C VAL A 53 12.11 -6.90 -14.62
N PRO A 54 12.48 -6.41 -15.81
CA PRO A 54 12.22 -5.04 -16.22
C PRO A 54 10.72 -4.74 -16.24
N GLN A 55 10.30 -3.65 -15.60
CA GLN A 55 8.90 -3.31 -15.45
C GLN A 55 8.64 -1.83 -15.70
N LYS A 56 7.46 -1.54 -16.23
CA LYS A 56 6.81 -0.23 -16.19
C LYS A 56 5.88 -0.16 -14.99
N LEU A 57 5.64 1.04 -14.49
CA LEU A 57 4.66 1.24 -13.42
C LEU A 57 3.27 0.80 -13.90
N HIS A 58 2.69 -0.15 -13.19
CA HIS A 58 1.30 -0.52 -13.35
C HIS A 58 0.41 0.52 -12.67
N THR A 59 -0.68 0.91 -13.31
CA THR A 59 -1.58 1.94 -12.81
C THR A 59 -2.95 1.37 -12.51
N GLY A 60 -3.49 1.69 -11.34
CA GLY A 60 -4.79 1.22 -10.90
C GLY A 60 -5.55 2.24 -10.08
N LEU A 61 -6.71 1.84 -9.62
CA LEU A 61 -7.57 2.63 -8.76
C LEU A 61 -7.67 1.98 -7.38
N THR A 62 -7.79 2.82 -6.36
CA THR A 62 -8.08 2.40 -5.00
C THR A 62 -9.23 3.22 -4.45
N GLY A 63 -10.03 2.62 -3.58
CA GLY A 63 -11.13 3.33 -2.92
C GLY A 63 -11.75 2.50 -1.81
N GLY A 64 -12.33 3.17 -0.83
CA GLY A 64 -12.89 2.49 0.32
C GLY A 64 -13.39 3.41 1.43
N LEU A 65 -13.41 2.87 2.62
CA LEU A 65 -13.85 3.54 3.84
C LEU A 65 -12.64 3.94 4.69
N THR A 66 -12.75 5.10 5.33
CA THR A 66 -11.75 5.62 6.26
C THR A 66 -12.39 5.92 7.60
N PHE A 67 -11.74 5.50 8.66
CA PHE A 67 -12.12 5.73 10.05
C PHE A 67 -10.99 6.47 10.74
N ARG A 68 -11.28 7.59 11.39
CA ARG A 68 -10.29 8.37 12.14
C ARG A 68 -10.74 8.54 13.58
N PHE A 69 -9.89 8.13 14.49
CA PHE A 69 -10.04 8.41 15.93
C PHE A 69 -8.94 9.37 16.36
N THR A 70 -9.31 10.60 16.74
CA THR A 70 -8.39 11.59 17.29
C THR A 70 -8.38 11.44 18.80
N SER A 71 -7.24 11.02 19.34
CA SER A 71 -7.11 10.69 20.76
C SER A 71 -6.62 11.85 21.60
N GLU A 72 -5.70 12.65 21.07
CA GLU A 72 -4.99 13.61 21.87
C GLU A 72 -4.41 14.75 21.05
N LYS A 73 -4.30 15.91 21.67
CA LYS A 73 -3.51 17.03 21.16
C LYS A 73 -2.34 17.27 22.08
N TYR A 74 -1.14 17.18 21.54
CA TYR A 74 0.09 17.41 22.25
C TYR A 74 0.80 18.66 21.69
N PHE A 75 0.82 19.75 22.47
CA PHE A 75 1.25 21.09 22.05
C PHE A 75 0.52 21.56 20.79
N LYS A 76 1.21 21.52 19.64
CA LYS A 76 0.69 21.92 18.33
C LYS A 76 0.32 20.74 17.45
N SER A 77 0.61 19.53 17.89
CA SER A 77 0.40 18.30 17.13
C SER A 77 -0.88 17.60 17.54
N VAL A 78 -1.72 17.25 16.59
CA VAL A 78 -2.94 16.45 16.79
C VAL A 78 -2.61 15.01 16.45
N CYS A 79 -2.78 14.12 17.43
CA CYS A 79 -2.52 12.70 17.29
C CYS A 79 -3.82 11.94 17.04
N ALA A 80 -3.81 11.11 16.00
CA ALA A 80 -4.96 10.29 15.62
C ALA A 80 -4.52 8.90 15.17
N ILE A 81 -5.44 7.95 15.27
CA ILE A 81 -5.34 6.64 14.63
C ILE A 81 -6.27 6.66 13.43
N VAL A 82 -5.77 6.21 12.28
CA VAL A 82 -6.55 6.13 11.05
C VAL A 82 -6.54 4.68 10.58
N GLY A 83 -7.72 4.09 10.42
CA GLY A 83 -7.92 2.78 9.83
C GLY A 83 -8.68 2.91 8.51
N GLU A 84 -8.34 2.10 7.53
CA GLU A 84 -9.05 2.09 6.26
C GLU A 84 -9.38 0.66 5.83
N ILE A 85 -10.40 0.53 4.99
CA ILE A 85 -10.72 -0.70 4.27
C ILE A 85 -10.85 -0.29 2.82
N ASN A 86 -9.89 -0.69 2.00
CA ASN A 86 -9.77 -0.26 0.61
C ASN A 86 -9.84 -1.45 -0.33
N TYR A 87 -10.60 -1.31 -1.39
CA TYR A 87 -10.47 -2.10 -2.61
C TYR A 87 -9.39 -1.46 -3.46
N ALA A 88 -8.39 -2.22 -3.89
CA ALA A 88 -7.27 -1.71 -4.66
C ALA A 88 -6.93 -2.64 -5.82
N LYS A 89 -6.76 -2.07 -7.00
CA LYS A 89 -6.16 -2.73 -8.16
C LYS A 89 -4.69 -2.38 -8.19
N ILE A 90 -3.84 -3.39 -8.02
CA ILE A 90 -2.38 -3.28 -8.09
C ILE A 90 -1.86 -4.37 -9.01
N GLY A 91 -0.61 -4.31 -9.38
CA GLY A 91 -0.03 -5.32 -10.25
C GLY A 91 1.32 -4.90 -10.79
N TRP A 92 1.69 -5.47 -11.92
CA TRP A 92 2.87 -5.07 -12.66
C TRP A 92 2.63 -5.14 -14.17
N LYS A 93 3.39 -4.35 -14.89
CA LYS A 93 3.47 -4.35 -16.35
C LYS A 93 4.92 -4.62 -16.74
N GLU A 94 5.17 -5.64 -17.55
CA GLU A 94 6.52 -5.95 -18.01
C GLU A 94 6.97 -4.92 -19.06
N ASP A 95 8.23 -4.52 -18.99
CA ASP A 95 8.87 -3.68 -20.00
C ASP A 95 9.65 -4.58 -20.98
N ILE A 96 8.96 -5.06 -22.01
CA ILE A 96 9.49 -6.01 -22.98
C ILE A 96 10.23 -5.24 -24.07
N GLN A 97 11.55 -5.13 -23.91
CA GLN A 97 12.40 -4.38 -24.83
C GLN A 97 13.57 -5.24 -25.35
N THR A 98 14.11 -4.83 -26.47
CA THR A 98 15.39 -5.31 -26.99
C THR A 98 16.55 -4.61 -26.27
N PRO A 99 17.80 -5.10 -26.37
CA PRO A 99 18.98 -4.41 -25.83
C PRO A 99 19.20 -2.98 -26.34
N ASP A 100 18.57 -2.60 -27.45
CA ASP A 100 18.61 -1.26 -28.05
C ASP A 100 17.47 -0.36 -27.57
N ASP A 101 16.80 -0.68 -26.46
CA ASP A 101 15.64 0.06 -25.89
C ASP A 101 14.44 0.17 -26.86
N LYS A 102 14.30 -0.78 -27.79
CA LYS A 102 13.16 -0.85 -28.70
C LYS A 102 12.16 -1.90 -28.23
N PRO A 103 10.85 -1.69 -28.44
CA PRO A 103 9.87 -2.71 -28.11
C PRO A 103 10.10 -3.98 -28.95
N VAL A 104 9.97 -5.13 -28.30
CA VAL A 104 10.01 -6.43 -28.98
C VAL A 104 8.74 -6.59 -29.79
N ILE A 105 8.87 -6.79 -31.09
CA ILE A 105 7.74 -7.00 -32.03
C ILE A 105 7.49 -8.51 -32.13
N ASN A 106 6.27 -8.93 -31.85
CA ASN A 106 5.86 -10.31 -32.02
C ASN A 106 5.83 -10.68 -33.52
N ALA A 107 6.50 -11.75 -33.90
CA ALA A 107 6.61 -12.17 -35.32
C ALA A 107 5.26 -12.61 -35.94
N VAL A 108 4.30 -13.02 -35.14
CA VAL A 108 2.99 -13.49 -35.60
C VAL A 108 1.98 -12.35 -35.68
N THR A 109 1.92 -11.51 -34.67
CA THR A 109 0.94 -10.42 -34.58
C THR A 109 1.41 -9.12 -35.22
N GLY A 110 2.73 -8.94 -35.40
CA GLY A 110 3.34 -7.69 -35.87
C GLY A 110 3.21 -6.51 -34.91
N LEU A 111 2.77 -6.75 -33.67
CA LEU A 111 2.57 -5.75 -32.63
C LEU A 111 3.65 -5.84 -31.53
N PRO A 112 3.96 -4.75 -30.84
CA PRO A 112 4.79 -4.80 -29.65
C PRO A 112 4.20 -5.76 -28.61
N GLU A 113 5.04 -6.62 -28.04
CA GLU A 113 4.62 -7.53 -26.98
C GLU A 113 4.32 -6.76 -25.70
N GLU A 114 3.16 -7.00 -25.10
CA GLU A 114 2.73 -6.42 -23.86
C GLU A 114 2.23 -7.50 -22.91
N TYR A 115 2.70 -7.46 -21.67
CA TYR A 115 2.25 -8.29 -20.58
C TYR A 115 1.92 -7.42 -19.36
N GLU A 116 0.71 -7.58 -18.86
CA GLU A 116 0.22 -6.89 -17.65
C GLU A 116 -0.54 -7.87 -16.76
N ARG A 117 -0.26 -7.84 -15.48
CA ARG A 117 -0.98 -8.64 -14.49
C ARG A 117 -1.64 -7.75 -13.46
N ASP A 118 -2.96 -7.80 -13.45
CA ASP A 118 -3.84 -7.12 -12.52
C ASP A 118 -4.12 -8.02 -11.31
N LEU A 119 -3.91 -7.51 -10.12
CA LEU A 119 -4.23 -8.15 -8.86
C LEU A 119 -5.18 -7.26 -8.07
N THR A 120 -6.29 -7.82 -7.64
CA THR A 120 -7.28 -7.11 -6.84
C THR A 120 -7.16 -7.49 -5.38
N TYR A 121 -6.93 -6.50 -4.52
CA TYR A 121 -6.75 -6.67 -3.09
C TYR A 121 -7.80 -5.92 -2.28
N ILE A 122 -8.18 -6.49 -1.13
CA ILE A 122 -8.69 -5.72 0.00
C ILE A 122 -7.48 -5.34 0.85
N GLN A 123 -7.24 -4.04 1.03
CA GLN A 123 -6.15 -3.51 1.83
C GLN A 123 -6.68 -2.87 3.12
N ILE A 124 -6.06 -3.19 4.24
CA ILE A 124 -6.44 -2.73 5.58
C ILE A 124 -5.21 -2.09 6.24
N PRO A 125 -4.93 -0.81 5.94
CA PRO A 125 -3.91 -0.06 6.64
C PRO A 125 -4.42 0.45 7.99
N VAL A 126 -3.53 0.51 8.97
CA VAL A 126 -3.74 1.16 10.27
C VAL A 126 -2.59 2.11 10.54
N PHE A 127 -2.87 3.41 10.61
CA PHE A 127 -1.85 4.44 10.74
C PHE A 127 -1.89 5.14 12.08
N ALA A 128 -0.72 5.43 12.62
CA ALA A 128 -0.52 6.52 13.55
C ALA A 128 -0.34 7.81 12.74
N ARG A 129 -1.16 8.81 13.02
CA ARG A 129 -1.17 10.10 12.32
C ARG A 129 -0.83 11.23 13.27
N MET A 130 0.00 12.15 12.78
CA MET A 130 0.30 13.43 13.42
C MET A 130 -0.03 14.57 12.47
N GLY A 131 -0.81 15.55 12.94
CA GLY A 131 -1.23 16.70 12.16
C GLY A 131 -0.89 18.02 12.85
N TRP A 132 -0.52 19.02 12.07
CA TRP A 132 -0.19 20.38 12.52
C TRP A 132 -1.01 21.40 11.77
N GLY A 133 -1.65 22.30 12.48
CA GLY A 133 -2.49 23.35 11.90
C GLY A 133 -3.81 23.53 12.60
N ARG A 134 -4.83 23.94 11.83
CA ARG A 134 -6.17 24.21 12.33
C ARG A 134 -7.04 22.97 12.22
N GLU A 135 -7.66 22.57 13.33
CA GLU A 135 -8.38 21.31 13.42
C GLU A 135 -9.80 21.36 12.85
N ARG A 136 -10.55 22.45 13.12
CA ARG A 136 -11.98 22.53 12.82
C ARG A 136 -12.36 23.49 11.71
N LYS A 137 -11.50 24.48 11.44
CA LYS A 137 -11.71 25.46 10.38
C LYS A 137 -10.37 25.90 9.82
N GLY A 138 -10.04 25.46 8.64
CA GLY A 138 -8.82 25.85 7.94
C GLY A 138 -8.00 24.65 7.47
N VAL A 139 -6.70 24.83 7.47
CA VAL A 139 -5.76 23.88 6.87
C VAL A 139 -4.90 23.22 7.95
N GLN A 140 -4.69 21.92 7.81
CA GLN A 140 -3.78 21.11 8.59
C GLN A 140 -2.88 20.30 7.63
N VAL A 141 -1.59 20.27 7.88
CA VAL A 141 -0.68 19.31 7.24
C VAL A 141 -0.52 18.12 8.16
N PHE A 142 -0.34 16.94 7.60
CA PHE A 142 -0.17 15.73 8.38
C PHE A 142 0.84 14.76 7.77
N VAL A 143 1.37 13.93 8.64
CA VAL A 143 2.11 12.72 8.29
C VAL A 143 1.47 11.54 8.97
N GLN A 144 1.53 10.39 8.34
CA GLN A 144 1.04 9.15 8.92
C GLN A 144 1.89 7.98 8.47
N ALA A 145 2.01 6.98 9.34
CA ALA A 145 2.73 5.75 9.04
C ALA A 145 2.15 4.59 9.85
N GLY A 146 2.28 3.38 9.33
CA GLY A 146 1.83 2.18 10.03
C GLY A 146 1.81 0.94 9.17
N PRO A 147 1.42 -0.19 9.75
CA PRO A 147 1.26 -1.44 9.04
C PRO A 147 0.09 -1.39 8.06
N GLN A 148 0.25 -2.09 6.95
CA GLN A 148 -0.81 -2.35 5.99
C GLN A 148 -0.84 -3.85 5.69
N MET A 149 -2.03 -4.41 5.74
CA MET A 149 -2.31 -5.80 5.37
C MET A 149 -3.17 -5.82 4.11
N GLY A 150 -2.99 -6.86 3.29
CA GLY A 150 -3.73 -7.06 2.06
C GLY A 150 -4.17 -8.51 1.88
N ILE A 151 -5.36 -8.70 1.33
CA ILE A 151 -5.89 -10.02 0.98
C ILE A 151 -6.23 -10.02 -0.50
N LEU A 152 -5.61 -10.93 -1.27
CA LEU A 152 -5.88 -11.10 -2.69
C LEU A 152 -7.30 -11.67 -2.90
N LEU A 153 -8.08 -10.98 -3.72
CA LEU A 153 -9.42 -11.42 -4.12
C LEU A 153 -9.40 -12.11 -5.47
N SER A 154 -8.74 -11.51 -6.45
CA SER A 154 -8.68 -12.02 -7.81
C SER A 154 -7.40 -11.61 -8.52
N GLU A 155 -7.02 -12.38 -9.51
CA GLU A 155 -5.95 -12.10 -10.42
C GLU A 155 -6.44 -12.18 -11.87
N SER A 156 -5.88 -11.36 -12.74
CA SER A 156 -6.17 -11.33 -14.17
C SER A 156 -4.91 -10.97 -14.95
N THR A 157 -4.67 -11.67 -16.03
CA THR A 157 -3.54 -11.41 -16.91
C THR A 157 -4.04 -10.87 -18.23
N LYS A 158 -3.38 -9.81 -18.73
CA LYS A 158 -3.59 -9.26 -20.05
C LYS A 158 -2.30 -9.40 -20.84
N MET A 159 -2.38 -10.06 -21.98
CA MET A 159 -1.29 -10.17 -22.95
C MET A 159 -1.85 -10.09 -24.36
N ASN A 160 -1.08 -9.57 -25.28
CA ASN A 160 -1.48 -9.41 -26.67
C ASN A 160 -0.87 -10.47 -27.62
N PHE A 161 -0.25 -11.50 -27.04
CA PHE A 161 0.35 -12.62 -27.77
C PHE A 161 0.00 -13.94 -27.07
N PRO A 162 -0.14 -15.05 -27.82
CA PRO A 162 -0.24 -16.38 -27.24
C PRO A 162 1.07 -16.76 -26.55
N TRP A 163 0.97 -17.44 -25.41
CA TRP A 163 2.14 -17.78 -24.58
C TRP A 163 3.19 -18.62 -25.33
N ASP A 164 2.77 -19.52 -26.17
CA ASP A 164 3.63 -20.39 -26.99
C ASP A 164 4.31 -19.65 -28.17
N GLN A 165 3.81 -18.48 -28.54
CA GLN A 165 4.30 -17.65 -29.65
C GLN A 165 5.04 -16.39 -29.18
N ARG A 166 5.42 -16.34 -27.90
CA ARG A 166 6.23 -15.23 -27.39
C ARG A 166 7.59 -15.18 -28.03
N THR A 167 8.10 -13.99 -28.24
CA THR A 167 9.44 -13.78 -28.79
C THR A 167 10.48 -13.96 -27.70
N MET A 168 11.37 -14.92 -27.84
CA MET A 168 12.44 -15.22 -26.89
C MET A 168 13.75 -14.57 -27.28
N SER A 169 14.17 -14.81 -28.50
CA SER A 169 15.40 -14.25 -29.07
C SER A 169 15.35 -14.40 -30.57
N TYR A 170 15.87 -13.44 -31.27
CA TYR A 170 16.00 -13.46 -32.74
C TYR A 170 17.36 -14.02 -33.19
N THR A 171 17.44 -14.45 -34.46
CA THR A 171 18.70 -14.94 -35.07
C THR A 171 19.77 -13.87 -35.20
N ASP A 172 19.43 -12.60 -35.13
CA ASP A 172 20.34 -11.45 -35.14
C ASP A 172 20.88 -11.11 -33.72
N GLY A 173 20.52 -11.89 -32.70
CA GLY A 173 20.91 -11.65 -31.32
C GLY A 173 20.03 -10.63 -30.60
N SER A 174 19.06 -10.00 -31.28
CA SER A 174 18.06 -9.18 -30.63
C SER A 174 17.06 -10.07 -29.90
N GLY A 175 16.61 -9.64 -28.76
CA GLY A 175 15.68 -10.39 -27.92
C GLY A 175 15.20 -9.56 -26.76
N ARG A 176 14.54 -10.19 -25.80
CA ARG A 176 14.11 -9.52 -24.56
C ARG A 176 15.31 -9.13 -23.71
N THR A 177 15.30 -7.97 -23.07
CA THR A 177 16.31 -7.51 -22.11
C THR A 177 16.40 -8.42 -20.89
N SER A 178 15.30 -9.10 -20.53
CA SER A 178 15.27 -10.11 -19.49
C SER A 178 14.96 -11.49 -20.08
N GLY A 179 15.80 -12.49 -19.75
CA GLY A 179 15.52 -13.90 -19.99
C GLY A 179 14.53 -14.51 -18.98
N VAL A 180 14.16 -13.78 -17.93
CA VAL A 180 13.25 -14.24 -16.89
C VAL A 180 11.81 -14.00 -17.34
N MET A 181 11.04 -15.07 -17.46
CA MET A 181 9.63 -15.06 -17.84
C MET A 181 8.78 -16.04 -16.99
N ALA A 182 9.36 -16.57 -15.94
CA ALA A 182 8.67 -17.53 -15.07
C ALA A 182 7.40 -16.91 -14.45
N GLN A 183 7.45 -15.62 -14.10
CA GLN A 183 6.34 -14.86 -13.51
C GLN A 183 5.08 -14.83 -14.36
N ASP A 184 5.21 -14.97 -15.67
CA ASP A 184 4.08 -14.85 -16.61
C ASP A 184 3.08 -15.99 -16.45
N THR A 185 3.56 -17.17 -16.04
CA THR A 185 2.74 -18.37 -15.86
C THR A 185 2.56 -18.82 -14.40
N MET A 186 3.34 -18.23 -13.48
CA MET A 186 3.25 -18.59 -12.06
C MET A 186 1.96 -18.04 -11.46
N ALA A 187 1.20 -18.89 -10.75
CA ALA A 187 0.08 -18.46 -9.93
C ALA A 187 0.59 -17.76 -8.66
N VAL A 188 -0.18 -16.80 -8.15
CA VAL A 188 0.11 -16.18 -6.86
C VAL A 188 -0.06 -17.21 -5.75
N GLU A 189 1.03 -17.53 -5.05
CA GLU A 189 1.03 -18.52 -3.96
C GLU A 189 0.52 -17.93 -2.66
N HIS A 190 1.01 -16.75 -2.30
CA HIS A 190 0.64 -16.08 -1.06
C HIS A 190 -0.42 -15.03 -1.30
N LYS A 191 -1.65 -15.36 -0.89
CA LYS A 191 -2.80 -14.45 -1.01
C LYS A 191 -2.82 -13.34 0.04
N PHE A 192 -1.99 -13.45 1.07
CA PHE A 192 -1.86 -12.48 2.13
C PHE A 192 -0.60 -11.66 1.94
N ASP A 193 -0.77 -10.35 1.77
CA ASP A 193 0.30 -9.37 1.68
C ASP A 193 0.36 -8.53 2.96
N TYR A 194 1.55 -8.15 3.38
CA TYR A 194 1.75 -7.29 4.53
C TYR A 194 3.00 -6.44 4.34
N GLY A 195 2.96 -5.25 4.92
CA GLY A 195 4.07 -4.32 4.79
C GLY A 195 3.86 -3.05 5.62
N ILE A 196 4.64 -2.05 5.29
CA ILE A 196 4.62 -0.75 5.94
C ILE A 196 4.20 0.30 4.92
N ALA A 197 3.27 1.15 5.30
CA ALA A 197 2.87 2.29 4.52
C ALA A 197 3.15 3.59 5.28
N ALA A 198 3.58 4.61 4.56
CA ALA A 198 3.78 5.96 5.07
C ALA A 198 3.22 6.97 4.09
N GLY A 199 2.66 8.04 4.60
CA GLY A 199 2.04 9.08 3.79
C GLY A 199 2.15 10.46 4.43
N LEU A 200 2.02 11.45 3.58
CA LEU A 200 1.92 12.85 3.96
C LEU A 200 0.80 13.53 3.18
N GLY A 201 0.18 14.53 3.76
CA GLY A 201 -0.92 15.19 3.09
C GLY A 201 -1.37 16.49 3.73
N ILE A 202 -2.41 17.03 3.14
CA ILE A 202 -3.05 18.27 3.56
C ILE A 202 -4.52 17.97 3.80
N GLU A 203 -5.04 18.50 4.90
CA GLU A 203 -6.45 18.42 5.28
C GLU A 203 -7.07 19.82 5.31
N PHE A 204 -8.21 19.97 4.66
CA PHE A 204 -9.04 21.14 4.68
C PHE A 204 -10.28 20.85 5.52
N SER A 205 -10.42 21.54 6.65
CA SER A 205 -11.54 21.36 7.58
C SER A 205 -12.55 22.49 7.43
N PHE A 206 -13.80 22.13 7.19
CA PHE A 206 -14.92 23.06 7.06
C PHE A 206 -15.95 22.81 8.17
N PRO A 207 -16.34 23.85 8.94
CA PRO A 207 -17.36 23.71 9.98
C PRO A 207 -18.67 23.17 9.40
N LYS A 208 -19.24 22.15 10.03
CA LYS A 208 -20.52 21.52 9.65
C LYS A 208 -20.51 20.75 8.31
N VAL A 209 -19.45 20.83 7.52
CA VAL A 209 -19.32 20.11 6.26
C VAL A 209 -18.49 18.84 6.47
N GLY A 210 -17.31 18.96 7.05
CA GLY A 210 -16.39 17.86 7.25
C GLY A 210 -14.97 18.21 6.83
N HIS A 211 -14.19 17.16 6.50
CA HIS A 211 -12.77 17.26 6.21
C HIS A 211 -12.45 16.66 4.85
N PHE A 212 -11.75 17.42 4.04
CA PHE A 212 -11.22 16.95 2.76
C PHE A 212 -9.71 16.78 2.91
N MET A 213 -9.21 15.61 2.58
CA MET A 213 -7.77 15.30 2.67
C MET A 213 -7.24 14.92 1.30
N LEU A 214 -6.09 15.49 0.96
CA LEU A 214 -5.27 15.05 -0.17
C LEU A 214 -3.99 14.45 0.39
N GLU A 215 -3.68 13.22 0.00
CA GLU A 215 -2.57 12.45 0.54
C GLU A 215 -1.74 11.82 -0.58
N GLY A 216 -0.40 11.88 -0.42
CA GLY A 216 0.55 11.01 -1.12
C GLY A 216 1.03 9.91 -0.18
N ARG A 217 0.95 8.66 -0.60
CA ARG A 217 1.28 7.47 0.20
C ARG A 217 2.27 6.59 -0.54
N TYR A 218 3.24 6.08 0.19
CA TYR A 218 4.16 5.04 -0.23
C TYR A 218 3.92 3.78 0.58
N TYR A 219 3.91 2.63 -0.08
CA TYR A 219 3.82 1.32 0.56
C TYR A 219 4.99 0.44 0.13
N TYR A 220 5.57 -0.24 1.09
CA TYR A 220 6.61 -1.24 0.90
C TYR A 220 6.15 -2.58 1.50
N GLY A 221 5.94 -3.56 0.63
CA GLY A 221 5.56 -4.92 1.00
C GLY A 221 6.75 -5.66 1.61
N LEU A 222 6.49 -6.41 2.66
CA LEU A 222 7.46 -7.29 3.31
C LEU A 222 7.17 -8.76 2.97
N GLY A 223 5.96 -9.04 2.49
CA GLY A 223 5.56 -10.35 1.99
C GLY A 223 5.93 -10.54 0.53
N ASN A 224 6.24 -11.77 0.14
CA ASN A 224 6.40 -12.17 -1.27
C ASN A 224 5.09 -12.77 -1.78
N ILE A 225 4.76 -12.51 -3.04
CA ILE A 225 3.57 -13.12 -3.69
C ILE A 225 3.86 -14.54 -4.18
N TYR A 226 5.09 -14.85 -4.49
CA TYR A 226 5.59 -16.18 -4.83
C TYR A 226 6.39 -16.78 -3.66
N GLY A 227 6.64 -18.07 -3.71
CA GLY A 227 7.55 -18.73 -2.79
C GLY A 227 8.95 -18.12 -2.83
N ASN A 228 9.65 -18.18 -1.70
CA ASN A 228 10.99 -17.60 -1.54
C ASN A 228 12.00 -18.58 -0.93
N SER A 229 11.71 -19.87 -1.01
CA SER A 229 12.64 -20.92 -0.59
C SER A 229 13.77 -21.08 -1.62
N LYS A 230 14.83 -21.81 -1.26
CA LYS A 230 15.94 -22.10 -2.18
C LYS A 230 15.53 -22.90 -3.44
N ARG A 231 14.31 -23.44 -3.48
CA ARG A 231 13.75 -24.19 -4.60
C ARG A 231 12.87 -23.33 -5.50
N ASP A 232 12.46 -22.17 -5.01
CA ASP A 232 11.58 -21.27 -5.73
C ASP A 232 12.38 -20.41 -6.71
N PHE A 233 11.73 -19.99 -7.78
CA PHE A 233 12.37 -19.22 -8.84
C PHE A 233 12.81 -17.83 -8.37
N PHE A 234 11.97 -17.17 -7.57
CA PHE A 234 12.22 -15.83 -7.08
C PHE A 234 12.62 -15.85 -5.59
N ALA A 235 13.76 -15.23 -5.28
CA ALA A 235 14.15 -14.97 -3.90
C ALA A 235 13.34 -13.81 -3.30
N ARG A 236 12.84 -12.90 -4.14
CA ARG A 236 11.99 -11.76 -3.76
C ARG A 236 10.92 -11.51 -4.81
N SER A 237 9.72 -11.16 -4.35
CA SER A 237 8.58 -10.77 -5.18
C SER A 237 7.58 -9.94 -4.35
N ASN A 238 8.05 -8.81 -3.83
CA ASN A 238 7.24 -7.94 -2.94
C ASN A 238 6.73 -6.69 -3.67
N PHE A 239 5.60 -6.17 -3.22
CA PHE A 239 4.99 -4.97 -3.79
C PHE A 239 5.68 -3.69 -3.33
N THR A 240 5.76 -2.74 -4.26
CA THR A 240 6.05 -1.33 -3.99
C THR A 240 4.99 -0.48 -4.66
N ASN A 241 4.29 0.34 -3.89
CA ASN A 241 3.18 1.13 -4.40
C ASN A 241 3.31 2.60 -3.99
N ILE A 242 2.96 3.49 -4.93
CA ILE A 242 2.76 4.92 -4.69
C ILE A 242 1.29 5.22 -4.96
N ALA A 243 0.61 5.88 -4.03
CA ALA A 243 -0.79 6.26 -4.22
C ALA A 243 -1.01 7.75 -3.95
N VAL A 244 -1.87 8.35 -4.75
CA VAL A 244 -2.42 9.69 -4.50
C VAL A 244 -3.89 9.52 -4.20
N LYS A 245 -4.31 9.93 -3.00
CA LYS A 245 -5.67 9.69 -2.48
C LYS A 245 -6.36 10.98 -2.09
N LEU A 246 -7.63 11.04 -2.38
CA LEU A 246 -8.57 12.02 -1.88
C LEU A 246 -9.50 11.35 -0.88
N THR A 247 -9.66 11.94 0.30
CA THR A 247 -10.52 11.40 1.35
C THR A 247 -11.47 12.49 1.84
N TYR A 248 -12.72 12.13 1.99
CA TYR A 248 -13.72 12.97 2.65
C TYR A 248 -14.15 12.32 3.96
N LEU A 249 -14.05 13.06 5.07
CA LEU A 249 -14.45 12.60 6.40
C LEU A 249 -15.55 13.51 6.98
N PHE A 250 -16.49 12.91 7.65
CA PHE A 250 -17.49 13.60 8.47
C PHE A 250 -17.40 13.15 9.92
N ASP A 251 -17.56 14.10 10.85
CA ASP A 251 -17.45 13.82 12.27
C ASP A 251 -18.74 13.20 12.82
N ILE A 252 -18.60 12.03 13.44
CA ILE A 252 -19.68 11.36 14.16
C ILE A 252 -19.72 11.83 15.62
N LYS A 253 -18.54 11.91 16.27
CA LYS A 253 -18.37 12.38 17.63
C LYS A 253 -17.33 13.47 17.67
N ARG A 254 -17.62 14.56 18.40
CA ARG A 254 -16.70 15.68 18.62
C ARG A 254 -16.59 16.01 20.08
N THR A 255 -15.38 16.21 20.55
CA THR A 255 -15.11 16.75 21.89
C THR A 255 -15.61 18.19 21.97
N ARG A 256 -16.48 18.48 22.95
CA ARG A 256 -17.00 19.82 23.21
C ARG A 256 -16.01 20.59 24.09
N ASN A 257 -15.06 21.27 23.46
CA ASN A 257 -14.14 22.17 24.15
C ASN A 257 -14.12 23.53 23.45
N PRO A 258 -14.49 24.65 24.12
CA PRO A 258 -14.53 25.97 23.49
C PRO A 258 -13.16 26.52 23.07
N LYS A 259 -12.08 25.98 23.61
CA LYS A 259 -10.70 26.35 23.23
C LYS A 259 -10.23 25.77 21.89
N ILE A 260 -10.98 24.85 21.28
CA ILE A 260 -10.63 24.23 20.01
C ILE A 260 -11.12 25.14 18.86
N LYS A 261 -10.19 25.78 18.17
CA LYS A 261 -10.46 26.65 17.01
C LYS A 261 -10.19 25.94 15.69
#